data_be8d577f26f5997e5cb5e13dbae2624f
#
_entry.id   be8d577f26f5997e5cb5e13dbae2624f
#
_cell.length_a   1.000
_cell.length_b   1.000
_cell.length_c   1.000
_cell.angle_alpha   90.00
_cell.angle_beta   90.00
_cell.angle_gamma   90.00
#
_symmetry.space_group_name_H-M   'P 1'
#
loop_
_entity.id
_entity.type
_entity.pdbx_description
1 polymer ?
#
loop_
_entity_poly.entity_id
_entity_poly.type
_entity_poly.pdbx_seq_one_letter_code
_entity_poly.pdbx_strand_id
1 'polypeptide(L)'
;MAFEAIPKNLRNFKVAPNLIDYPGICRSYSWDEAGAHQLRLPGGGLNIAAECVDRHALSARWNHLALRWLGKAGAMRDFTYGDLYRRTNRFANVLRGLGLGKGDRVFVLAGRIPELYIAALGTLKNGSVFCPLFSAFGPEPIHQRLSIGEGNVLVTTEALYNRRKIAELRTSLPQLKHVLVIGELKNAAPDGTHDFRALMEASSEQFETVATDPEDQALIHFTSGTTGKPKGAVHVHKAVIAHHATGKYALDFHADDIFWCTADPGWVTGTSYGIISPLSHGITSIIDEADFDAERWYRIIQEQKISIWYTAPTAVRMMMKAGTEVIRKYDLSSLRFISSVGEPLNPEAVVWAQEAFGLPIHDNWWQTETGGIMIANYNAMEIRPGSMGRPLPGIEAAIVQHHKDGTVALLKTEEVGELALRPGWPSMFRAYLHEDERYRKCFAGGWYLTGDLAKQDADGYFWFIGRADDVIKSAGHLIGPFEVESALMEHPAIAEAGVIGIPDPIIGEVVKAFVSLKKGYQASEALRKELLGHARSRLGPAVAPREIEFRDSVPKTRSGKIMRRLLKARELGLPEGDLSTLEND
;
A
#
# COMPACT_ATOMS: atom_id res chain seq x y z
N MET A 1 -27.32 11.98 4.70
CA MET A 1 -26.75 13.20 5.33
C MET A 1 -25.26 13.17 5.07
N ALA A 2 -24.64 14.29 4.70
CA ALA A 2 -23.19 14.36 4.67
C ALA A 2 -22.71 14.16 6.14
N PHE A 3 -21.65 13.39 6.34
CA PHE A 3 -21.04 13.26 7.66
C PHE A 3 -20.45 14.60 8.09
N GLU A 4 -20.62 14.92 9.38
CA GLU A 4 -20.02 16.14 9.91
C GLU A 4 -18.48 16.04 9.90
N ALA A 5 -17.85 17.17 9.66
CA ALA A 5 -16.41 17.27 9.74
C ALA A 5 -15.95 17.06 11.20
N ILE A 6 -14.84 16.37 11.37
CA ILE A 6 -14.25 16.10 12.68
C ILE A 6 -13.16 17.15 12.95
N PRO A 7 -13.45 18.14 13.80
CA PRO A 7 -12.49 19.19 14.12
C PRO A 7 -11.35 18.66 14.98
N LYS A 8 -10.17 19.26 14.85
CA LYS A 8 -8.99 18.95 15.65
C LYS A 8 -8.71 20.05 16.68
N ASN A 9 -8.63 19.68 17.93
CA ASN A 9 -8.22 20.60 19.00
C ASN A 9 -6.76 20.34 19.36
N LEU A 10 -5.86 21.22 18.90
CA LEU A 10 -4.42 21.09 19.10
C LEU A 10 -4.00 21.03 20.58
N ARG A 11 -4.84 21.54 21.51
CA ARG A 11 -4.57 21.46 22.96
C ARG A 11 -4.69 20.04 23.53
N ASN A 12 -5.38 19.15 22.82
CA ASN A 12 -5.61 17.77 23.27
C ASN A 12 -4.52 16.80 22.81
N PHE A 13 -3.56 17.26 22.00
CA PHE A 13 -2.49 16.40 21.51
C PHE A 13 -1.43 16.17 22.59
N LYS A 14 -1.10 14.89 22.86
CA LYS A 14 0.01 14.52 23.76
C LYS A 14 1.37 14.88 23.15
N VAL A 15 1.45 14.81 21.82
CA VAL A 15 2.63 15.14 21.01
C VAL A 15 2.19 16.14 19.96
N ALA A 16 2.88 17.27 19.84
CA ALA A 16 2.55 18.30 18.85
C ALA A 16 2.71 17.75 17.43
N PRO A 17 1.67 17.81 16.58
CA PRO A 17 1.77 17.32 15.20
C PRO A 17 2.88 18.00 14.40
N ASN A 18 3.54 17.27 13.51
CA ASN A 18 4.60 17.80 12.66
C ASN A 18 4.11 18.86 11.65
N LEU A 19 2.83 18.83 11.26
CA LEU A 19 2.25 19.71 10.24
C LEU A 19 1.14 20.59 10.85
N ILE A 20 1.50 21.51 11.74
CA ILE A 20 0.55 22.45 12.37
C ILE A 20 0.21 23.60 11.41
N ASP A 21 1.23 24.22 10.79
CA ASP A 21 1.04 25.31 9.81
C ASP A 21 1.14 24.74 8.38
N TYR A 22 0.07 24.07 7.94
CA TYR A 22 0.02 23.53 6.58
C TYR A 22 0.28 24.58 5.49
N PRO A 23 -0.40 25.77 5.48
CA PRO A 23 -0.16 26.75 4.45
C PRO A 23 1.28 27.33 4.45
N GLY A 24 1.84 27.53 5.63
CA GLY A 24 3.21 28.05 5.78
C GLY A 24 4.24 27.05 5.26
N ILE A 25 4.12 25.80 5.67
CA ILE A 25 5.02 24.72 5.23
C ILE A 25 4.88 24.49 3.72
N CYS A 26 3.67 24.45 3.15
CA CYS A 26 3.50 24.29 1.70
C CYS A 26 4.18 25.41 0.89
N ARG A 27 4.20 26.64 1.40
CA ARG A 27 4.86 27.76 0.71
C ARG A 27 6.39 27.68 0.74
N SER A 28 6.96 27.14 1.81
CA SER A 28 8.42 27.08 2.01
C SER A 28 9.04 25.73 1.66
N TYR A 29 8.23 24.70 1.44
CA TYR A 29 8.72 23.34 1.26
C TYR A 29 9.47 23.16 -0.06
N SER A 30 10.63 22.53 0.02
CA SER A 30 11.45 22.13 -1.12
C SER A 30 11.92 20.69 -0.95
N TRP A 31 11.81 19.90 -2.01
CA TRP A 31 12.36 18.55 -2.05
C TRP A 31 13.88 18.51 -1.92
N ASP A 32 14.57 19.57 -2.39
CA ASP A 32 16.02 19.68 -2.28
C ASP A 32 16.43 19.89 -0.82
N GLU A 33 15.72 20.75 -0.08
CA GLU A 33 15.94 20.95 1.36
C GLU A 33 15.60 19.68 2.15
N ALA A 34 14.50 19.01 1.84
CA ALA A 34 14.15 17.72 2.44
C ALA A 34 15.27 16.68 2.21
N GLY A 35 15.86 16.67 1.01
CA GLY A 35 16.97 15.79 0.65
C GLY A 35 18.32 16.18 1.27
N ALA A 36 18.50 17.43 1.68
CA ALA A 36 19.77 17.89 2.28
C ALA A 36 20.07 17.25 3.63
N HIS A 37 19.05 16.75 4.33
CA HIS A 37 19.18 16.08 5.62
C HIS A 37 19.51 14.58 5.52
N GLN A 38 19.56 14.02 4.30
CA GLN A 38 19.87 12.61 4.11
C GLN A 38 21.37 12.32 4.27
N LEU A 39 21.72 11.12 4.68
CA LEU A 39 23.10 10.66 4.78
C LEU A 39 23.73 10.61 3.39
N ARG A 40 24.77 11.41 3.18
CA ARG A 40 25.53 11.39 1.94
C ARG A 40 26.69 10.42 2.06
N LEU A 41 26.69 9.42 1.19
CA LEU A 41 27.80 8.49 1.03
C LEU A 41 28.93 9.12 0.19
N PRO A 42 30.13 8.52 0.16
CA PRO A 42 31.24 9.03 -0.64
C PRO A 42 30.84 9.36 -2.08
N GLY A 43 31.35 10.47 -2.61
CA GLY A 43 30.98 10.97 -3.95
C GLY A 43 29.57 11.54 -4.07
N GLY A 44 28.89 11.82 -2.96
CA GLY A 44 27.51 12.36 -2.95
C GLY A 44 26.44 11.29 -3.10
N GLY A 45 26.79 10.03 -3.00
CA GLY A 45 25.88 8.88 -3.11
C GLY A 45 24.74 8.91 -2.08
N LEU A 46 23.61 8.29 -2.43
CA LEU A 46 22.44 8.12 -1.58
C LEU A 46 21.97 6.66 -1.67
N ASN A 47 21.82 5.98 -0.54
CA ASN A 47 21.37 4.61 -0.51
C ASN A 47 20.22 4.44 0.51
N ILE A 48 19.09 3.86 0.10
CA ILE A 48 17.92 3.66 0.97
C ILE A 48 18.30 2.90 2.25
N ALA A 49 19.11 1.83 2.15
CA ALA A 49 19.47 1.05 3.34
C ALA A 49 20.43 1.80 4.25
N ALA A 50 21.29 2.67 3.73
CA ALA A 50 22.11 3.56 4.54
C ALA A 50 21.24 4.50 5.38
N GLU A 51 20.20 5.07 4.80
CA GLU A 51 19.24 5.91 5.51
C GLU A 51 18.44 5.14 6.57
N CYS A 52 18.04 3.91 6.24
CA CYS A 52 17.19 3.09 7.11
C CYS A 52 17.96 2.40 8.25
N VAL A 53 19.24 2.11 8.05
CA VAL A 53 20.00 1.26 8.97
C VAL A 53 21.30 1.94 9.42
N ASP A 54 22.20 2.28 8.48
CA ASP A 54 23.57 2.70 8.82
C ASP A 54 23.55 4.02 9.58
N ARG A 55 22.73 4.98 9.16
CA ARG A 55 22.53 6.27 9.83
C ARG A 55 22.24 6.10 11.33
N HIS A 56 21.39 5.15 11.68
CA HIS A 56 20.97 4.92 13.05
C HIS A 56 21.92 4.02 13.81
N ALA A 57 22.42 2.97 13.16
CA ALA A 57 23.42 2.08 13.76
C ALA A 57 24.75 2.78 14.07
N LEU A 58 25.14 3.79 13.28
CA LEU A 58 26.35 4.59 13.52
C LEU A 58 26.10 5.81 14.43
N SER A 59 24.99 5.81 15.17
CA SER A 59 24.61 6.88 16.10
C SER A 59 24.30 6.33 17.49
N ALA A 60 23.80 7.19 18.38
CA ALA A 60 23.30 6.79 19.71
C ALA A 60 22.14 5.79 19.65
N ARG A 61 21.55 5.56 18.47
CA ARG A 61 20.46 4.59 18.27
C ARG A 61 20.94 3.16 18.01
N TRP A 62 22.23 2.84 18.13
CA TRP A 62 22.75 1.49 17.96
C TRP A 62 21.93 0.42 18.70
N ASN A 63 21.61 0.66 19.97
CA ASN A 63 20.83 -0.24 20.81
C ASN A 63 19.31 0.02 20.78
N HIS A 64 18.84 1.00 20.00
CA HIS A 64 17.41 1.27 19.89
C HIS A 64 16.72 0.13 19.12
N LEU A 65 15.54 -0.29 19.59
CA LEU A 65 14.75 -1.34 18.95
C LEU A 65 14.26 -0.83 17.59
N ALA A 66 14.69 -1.50 16.51
CA ALA A 66 14.26 -1.18 15.15
C ALA A 66 13.04 -2.00 14.72
N LEU A 67 13.13 -3.33 14.95
CA LEU A 67 12.06 -4.27 14.59
C LEU A 67 11.77 -5.20 15.75
N ARG A 68 10.49 -5.40 16.05
CA ARG A 68 9.98 -6.50 16.89
C ARG A 68 9.08 -7.40 16.07
N TRP A 69 9.46 -8.64 15.93
CA TRP A 69 8.67 -9.65 15.24
C TRP A 69 7.88 -10.50 16.23
N LEU A 70 6.60 -10.68 15.92
CA LEU A 70 5.63 -11.47 16.66
C LEU A 70 5.22 -12.68 15.80
N GLY A 71 5.70 -13.85 16.17
CA GLY A 71 5.39 -15.11 15.47
C GLY A 71 3.97 -15.58 15.69
N LYS A 72 3.45 -16.38 14.75
CA LYS A 72 2.10 -16.99 14.83
C LYS A 72 1.91 -17.82 16.10
N ALA A 73 2.94 -18.52 16.57
CA ALA A 73 2.92 -19.38 17.74
C ALA A 73 3.28 -18.67 19.05
N GLY A 74 3.33 -17.33 19.06
CA GLY A 74 3.65 -16.54 20.26
C GLY A 74 5.14 -16.28 20.50
N ALA A 75 6.03 -16.72 19.61
CA ALA A 75 7.44 -16.35 19.68
C ALA A 75 7.61 -14.83 19.43
N MET A 76 8.59 -14.22 20.07
CA MET A 76 8.95 -12.82 19.88
C MET A 76 10.45 -12.70 19.64
N ARG A 77 10.86 -11.89 18.67
CA ARG A 77 12.26 -11.60 18.36
C ARG A 77 12.46 -10.10 18.18
N ASP A 78 13.44 -9.56 18.88
CA ASP A 78 13.84 -8.16 18.83
C ASP A 78 15.11 -7.98 18.00
N PHE A 79 15.14 -6.90 17.24
CA PHE A 79 16.30 -6.49 16.43
C PHE A 79 16.55 -5.01 16.67
N THR A 80 17.69 -4.69 17.26
CA THR A 80 18.17 -3.30 17.35
C THR A 80 18.66 -2.80 16.00
N TYR A 81 18.90 -1.50 15.85
CA TYR A 81 19.56 -0.97 14.65
C TYR A 81 20.94 -1.58 14.44
N GLY A 82 21.68 -1.86 15.54
CA GLY A 82 22.94 -2.58 15.49
C GLY A 82 22.81 -4.03 15.00
N ASP A 83 21.72 -4.73 15.39
CA ASP A 83 21.44 -6.07 14.87
C ASP A 83 21.10 -6.05 13.39
N LEU A 84 20.27 -5.10 12.95
CA LEU A 84 19.96 -4.92 11.54
C LEU A 84 21.22 -4.59 10.73
N TYR A 85 22.08 -3.71 11.24
CA TYR A 85 23.34 -3.35 10.59
C TYR A 85 24.20 -4.59 10.33
N ARG A 86 24.47 -5.41 11.35
CA ARG A 86 25.27 -6.63 11.21
C ARG A 86 24.64 -7.63 10.24
N ARG A 87 23.34 -7.87 10.37
CA ARG A 87 22.62 -8.86 9.55
C ARG A 87 22.48 -8.44 8.10
N THR A 88 22.20 -7.17 7.85
CA THR A 88 22.09 -6.65 6.47
C THR A 88 23.45 -6.58 5.79
N ASN A 89 24.54 -6.32 6.54
CA ASN A 89 25.92 -6.42 6.06
C ASN A 89 26.26 -7.86 5.65
N ARG A 90 25.90 -8.86 6.48
CA ARG A 90 26.07 -10.28 6.11
C ARG A 90 25.35 -10.62 4.82
N PHE A 91 24.07 -10.19 4.67
CA PHE A 91 23.31 -10.49 3.46
C PHE A 91 23.89 -9.78 2.21
N ALA A 92 24.34 -8.54 2.34
CA ALA A 92 25.05 -7.85 1.27
C ALA A 92 26.34 -8.59 0.85
N ASN A 93 27.10 -9.14 1.83
CA ASN A 93 28.25 -9.99 1.55
C ASN A 93 27.87 -11.34 0.90
N VAL A 94 26.73 -11.93 1.28
CA VAL A 94 26.20 -13.12 0.57
C VAL A 94 25.99 -12.82 -0.91
N LEU A 95 25.30 -11.71 -1.24
CA LEU A 95 25.06 -11.33 -2.63
C LEU A 95 26.37 -11.10 -3.39
N ARG A 96 27.31 -10.37 -2.78
CA ARG A 96 28.65 -10.13 -3.36
C ARG A 96 29.42 -11.44 -3.58
N GLY A 97 29.36 -12.36 -2.62
CA GLY A 97 29.99 -13.70 -2.73
C GLY A 97 29.38 -14.57 -3.83
N LEU A 98 28.11 -14.35 -4.17
CA LEU A 98 27.42 -14.99 -5.31
C LEU A 98 27.67 -14.26 -6.65
N GLY A 99 28.53 -13.24 -6.67
CA GLY A 99 28.88 -12.48 -7.87
C GLY A 99 27.85 -11.42 -8.27
N LEU A 100 27.00 -10.99 -7.33
CA LEU A 100 25.96 -10.01 -7.58
C LEU A 100 26.38 -8.62 -7.08
N GLY A 101 25.92 -7.58 -7.77
CA GLY A 101 26.27 -6.21 -7.46
C GLY A 101 25.17 -5.22 -7.85
N LYS A 102 25.61 -4.01 -8.16
CA LYS A 102 24.73 -2.90 -8.56
C LYS A 102 23.87 -3.27 -9.77
N GLY A 103 22.56 -3.10 -9.63
CA GLY A 103 21.58 -3.32 -10.70
C GLY A 103 21.07 -4.77 -10.83
N ASP A 104 21.73 -5.76 -10.19
CA ASP A 104 21.21 -7.12 -10.14
C ASP A 104 19.91 -7.19 -9.34
N ARG A 105 18.97 -8.02 -9.76
CA ARG A 105 17.61 -8.06 -9.22
C ARG A 105 17.42 -9.22 -8.28
N VAL A 106 17.11 -8.89 -7.02
CA VAL A 106 16.86 -9.84 -5.93
C VAL A 106 15.39 -9.87 -5.62
N PHE A 107 14.74 -10.97 -5.97
CA PHE A 107 13.35 -11.23 -5.64
C PHE A 107 13.23 -11.86 -4.27
N VAL A 108 12.23 -11.45 -3.49
CA VAL A 108 11.95 -12.03 -2.18
C VAL A 108 10.49 -12.47 -2.10
N LEU A 109 10.29 -13.77 -1.94
CA LEU A 109 9.00 -14.43 -1.76
C LEU A 109 8.93 -15.03 -0.35
N ALA A 110 8.50 -14.23 0.61
CA ALA A 110 8.38 -14.65 2.00
C ALA A 110 7.21 -13.94 2.68
N GLY A 111 6.71 -14.50 3.78
CA GLY A 111 5.76 -13.83 4.65
C GLY A 111 6.44 -12.72 5.47
N ARG A 112 5.69 -12.20 6.45
CA ARG A 112 6.20 -11.17 7.39
C ARG A 112 7.15 -11.79 8.41
N ILE A 113 8.35 -12.16 7.98
CA ILE A 113 9.42 -12.75 8.80
C ILE A 113 10.67 -11.86 8.77
N PRO A 114 11.53 -11.87 9.82
CA PRO A 114 12.69 -10.99 9.89
C PRO A 114 13.66 -11.13 8.72
N GLU A 115 13.80 -12.32 8.19
CA GLU A 115 14.69 -12.63 7.07
C GLU A 115 14.32 -11.87 5.79
N LEU A 116 13.01 -11.56 5.57
CA LEU A 116 12.57 -10.70 4.46
C LEU A 116 13.12 -9.27 4.61
N TYR A 117 13.03 -8.69 5.79
CA TYR A 117 13.51 -7.32 6.07
C TYR A 117 15.04 -7.24 5.92
N ILE A 118 15.75 -8.27 6.41
CA ILE A 118 17.20 -8.39 6.27
C ILE A 118 17.59 -8.51 4.79
N ALA A 119 16.89 -9.36 4.02
CA ALA A 119 17.14 -9.53 2.59
C ALA A 119 16.85 -8.24 1.81
N ALA A 120 15.74 -7.56 2.09
CA ALA A 120 15.40 -6.28 1.44
C ALA A 120 16.49 -5.22 1.65
N LEU A 121 16.86 -4.99 2.90
CA LEU A 121 17.83 -3.95 3.26
C LEU A 121 19.26 -4.32 2.83
N GLY A 122 19.65 -5.59 2.93
CA GLY A 122 20.97 -6.04 2.47
C GLY A 122 21.09 -6.01 0.94
N THR A 123 20.01 -6.26 0.21
CA THR A 123 19.93 -6.06 -1.25
C THR A 123 20.24 -4.62 -1.60
N LEU A 124 19.57 -3.67 -0.95
CA LEU A 124 19.78 -2.24 -1.18
C LEU A 124 21.17 -1.78 -0.79
N LYS A 125 21.77 -2.32 0.30
CA LYS A 125 23.16 -2.04 0.68
C LYS A 125 24.15 -2.44 -0.41
N ASN A 126 23.92 -3.58 -1.07
CA ASN A 126 24.75 -4.07 -2.17
C ASN A 126 24.57 -3.26 -3.48
N GLY A 127 23.65 -2.28 -3.50
CA GLY A 127 23.28 -1.55 -4.72
C GLY A 127 22.46 -2.39 -5.70
N SER A 128 22.03 -3.57 -5.28
CA SER A 128 21.12 -4.43 -6.05
C SER A 128 19.67 -3.94 -5.92
N VAL A 129 18.81 -4.36 -6.84
CA VAL A 129 17.42 -3.94 -6.91
C VAL A 129 16.52 -4.91 -6.15
N PHE A 130 15.79 -4.43 -5.17
CA PHE A 130 14.84 -5.22 -4.40
C PHE A 130 13.50 -5.35 -5.12
N CYS A 131 13.06 -6.59 -5.34
CA CYS A 131 11.83 -6.95 -6.03
C CYS A 131 10.94 -7.81 -5.12
N PRO A 132 10.04 -7.22 -4.32
CA PRO A 132 9.17 -7.99 -3.44
C PRO A 132 8.10 -8.75 -4.20
N LEU A 133 7.80 -9.97 -3.75
CA LEU A 133 6.69 -10.77 -4.21
C LEU A 133 5.70 -11.02 -3.08
N PHE A 134 4.42 -10.88 -3.38
CA PHE A 134 3.37 -11.19 -2.42
C PHE A 134 3.39 -12.69 -2.08
N SER A 135 3.49 -13.02 -0.80
CA SER A 135 3.67 -14.41 -0.31
C SER A 135 2.56 -15.38 -0.72
N ALA A 136 1.39 -14.84 -1.02
CA ALA A 136 0.25 -15.63 -1.43
C ALA A 136 0.17 -15.91 -2.94
N PHE A 137 1.05 -15.35 -3.78
CA PHE A 137 1.05 -15.67 -5.22
C PHE A 137 1.21 -17.17 -5.49
N GLY A 138 0.47 -17.66 -6.49
CA GLY A 138 0.64 -18.99 -7.06
C GLY A 138 1.88 -19.07 -7.98
N PRO A 139 2.20 -20.28 -8.52
CA PRO A 139 3.35 -20.49 -9.39
C PRO A 139 3.38 -19.57 -10.61
N GLU A 140 2.28 -19.44 -11.34
CA GLU A 140 2.22 -18.64 -12.56
C GLU A 140 2.49 -17.13 -12.33
N PRO A 141 1.84 -16.44 -11.37
CA PRO A 141 2.18 -15.06 -11.02
C PRO A 141 3.63 -14.84 -10.60
N ILE A 142 4.24 -15.82 -9.93
CA ILE A 142 5.65 -15.77 -9.55
C ILE A 142 6.53 -15.87 -10.80
N HIS A 143 6.25 -16.84 -11.67
CA HIS A 143 6.96 -17.03 -12.92
C HIS A 143 6.95 -15.78 -13.81
N GLN A 144 5.76 -15.20 -14.02
CA GLN A 144 5.60 -13.99 -14.84
C GLN A 144 6.45 -12.82 -14.31
N ARG A 145 6.46 -12.59 -13.00
CA ARG A 145 7.22 -11.47 -12.41
C ARG A 145 8.73 -11.71 -12.43
N LEU A 146 9.17 -12.94 -12.16
CA LEU A 146 10.57 -13.32 -12.29
C LEU A 146 11.05 -13.20 -13.75
N SER A 147 10.21 -13.60 -14.70
CA SER A 147 10.53 -13.49 -16.13
C SER A 147 10.61 -12.03 -16.58
N ILE A 148 9.57 -11.22 -16.34
CA ILE A 148 9.53 -9.80 -16.71
C ILE A 148 10.64 -9.03 -16.00
N GLY A 149 10.85 -9.32 -14.72
CA GLY A 149 11.86 -8.66 -13.89
C GLY A 149 13.27 -9.24 -14.06
N GLU A 150 13.48 -10.23 -14.91
CA GLU A 150 14.81 -10.84 -15.17
C GLU A 150 15.55 -11.15 -13.86
N GLY A 151 14.86 -11.80 -12.91
CA GLY A 151 15.37 -12.04 -11.55
C GLY A 151 16.63 -12.88 -11.52
N ASN A 152 17.70 -12.37 -10.90
CA ASN A 152 18.97 -13.07 -10.74
C ASN A 152 18.96 -14.00 -9.53
N VAL A 153 18.30 -13.57 -8.46
CA VAL A 153 18.18 -14.29 -7.17
C VAL A 153 16.73 -14.31 -6.72
N LEU A 154 16.33 -15.44 -6.15
CA LEU A 154 15.10 -15.58 -5.38
C LEU A 154 15.42 -15.99 -3.95
N VAL A 155 15.00 -15.19 -2.97
CA VAL A 155 14.99 -15.56 -1.56
C VAL A 155 13.59 -16.04 -1.20
N THR A 156 13.46 -17.23 -0.62
CA THR A 156 12.13 -17.79 -0.26
C THR A 156 12.23 -18.72 0.95
N THR A 157 11.09 -19.04 1.56
CA THR A 157 11.02 -20.04 2.62
C THR A 157 10.92 -21.45 2.04
N GLU A 158 11.38 -22.46 2.78
CA GLU A 158 11.23 -23.88 2.40
C GLU A 158 9.78 -24.22 2.06
N ALA A 159 8.83 -23.77 2.88
CA ALA A 159 7.41 -24.02 2.67
C ALA A 159 6.89 -23.44 1.34
N LEU A 160 7.32 -22.23 0.97
CA LEU A 160 6.94 -21.60 -0.30
C LEU A 160 7.71 -22.21 -1.46
N TYR A 161 8.98 -22.54 -1.29
CA TYR A 161 9.79 -23.24 -2.30
C TYR A 161 9.08 -24.50 -2.79
N ASN A 162 8.64 -25.36 -1.86
CA ASN A 162 7.96 -26.61 -2.17
C ASN A 162 6.55 -26.36 -2.70
N ARG A 163 5.72 -25.57 -2.00
CA ARG A 163 4.32 -25.33 -2.36
C ARG A 163 4.14 -24.60 -3.69
N ARG A 164 5.08 -23.71 -4.03
CA ARG A 164 5.07 -22.94 -5.28
C ARG A 164 5.87 -23.57 -6.40
N LYS A 165 6.40 -24.78 -6.20
CA LYS A 165 7.14 -25.56 -7.19
C LYS A 165 8.30 -24.77 -7.80
N ILE A 166 9.08 -24.08 -6.99
CA ILE A 166 10.14 -23.15 -7.46
C ILE A 166 11.20 -23.88 -8.28
N ALA A 167 11.53 -25.14 -7.94
CA ALA A 167 12.47 -25.95 -8.70
C ALA A 167 11.98 -26.16 -10.17
N GLU A 168 10.67 -26.41 -10.37
CA GLU A 168 10.07 -26.58 -11.68
C GLU A 168 10.05 -25.24 -12.46
N LEU A 169 9.64 -24.14 -11.81
CA LEU A 169 9.59 -22.80 -12.41
C LEU A 169 10.98 -22.37 -12.92
N ARG A 170 12.03 -22.70 -12.18
CA ARG A 170 13.40 -22.32 -12.49
C ARG A 170 13.88 -22.85 -13.83
N THR A 171 13.37 -24.00 -14.29
CA THR A 171 13.78 -24.61 -15.58
C THR A 171 13.49 -23.71 -16.77
N SER A 172 12.50 -22.81 -16.67
CA SER A 172 12.11 -21.85 -17.71
C SER A 172 12.62 -20.42 -17.42
N LEU A 173 13.46 -20.23 -16.41
CA LEU A 173 14.00 -18.93 -15.99
C LEU A 173 15.53 -18.96 -15.98
N PRO A 174 16.20 -18.94 -17.14
CA PRO A 174 17.66 -19.12 -17.23
C PRO A 174 18.47 -18.00 -16.52
N GLN A 175 17.88 -16.81 -16.33
CA GLN A 175 18.47 -15.70 -15.60
C GLN A 175 18.45 -15.90 -14.08
N LEU A 176 17.58 -16.77 -13.54
CA LEU A 176 17.49 -17.08 -12.10
C LEU A 176 18.61 -18.06 -11.70
N LYS A 177 19.78 -17.50 -11.40
CA LYS A 177 20.99 -18.28 -11.09
C LYS A 177 20.96 -18.88 -9.68
N HIS A 178 20.44 -18.13 -8.72
CA HIS A 178 20.49 -18.50 -7.30
C HIS A 178 19.11 -18.49 -6.66
N VAL A 179 18.84 -19.51 -5.83
CA VAL A 179 17.68 -19.56 -4.96
C VAL A 179 18.18 -19.76 -3.52
N LEU A 180 17.89 -18.82 -2.63
CA LEU A 180 18.28 -18.86 -1.23
C LEU A 180 17.07 -19.27 -0.41
N VAL A 181 17.16 -20.40 0.26
CA VAL A 181 16.03 -21.00 1.00
C VAL A 181 16.20 -20.79 2.50
N ILE A 182 15.22 -20.15 3.11
CA ILE A 182 15.09 -19.98 4.56
C ILE A 182 14.37 -21.21 5.12
N GLY A 183 15.10 -22.03 5.90
CA GLY A 183 14.62 -23.30 6.43
C GLY A 183 15.52 -24.46 5.98
N GLU A 184 15.15 -25.69 6.32
CA GLU A 184 15.91 -26.90 6.02
C GLU A 184 15.38 -27.58 4.75
N LEU A 185 16.22 -27.68 3.72
CA LEU A 185 15.89 -28.45 2.54
C LEU A 185 16.09 -29.94 2.81
N LYS A 186 15.02 -30.72 2.81
CA LYS A 186 15.04 -32.16 3.12
C LYS A 186 15.55 -33.03 1.98
N ASN A 187 15.58 -32.51 0.75
CA ASN A 187 15.98 -33.24 -0.45
C ASN A 187 17.17 -32.56 -1.15
N ALA A 188 17.91 -33.32 -1.95
CA ALA A 188 18.94 -32.76 -2.81
C ALA A 188 18.36 -31.63 -3.68
N ALA A 189 18.90 -30.44 -3.50
CA ALA A 189 18.44 -29.26 -4.24
C ALA A 189 19.23 -29.12 -5.57
N PRO A 190 18.60 -28.57 -6.64
CA PRO A 190 19.30 -28.26 -7.88
C PRO A 190 20.48 -27.30 -7.65
N ASP A 191 21.47 -27.35 -8.52
CA ASP A 191 22.62 -26.43 -8.52
C ASP A 191 22.17 -24.96 -8.43
N GLY A 192 22.88 -24.14 -7.64
CA GLY A 192 22.50 -22.75 -7.36
C GLY A 192 21.34 -22.58 -6.38
N THR A 193 20.95 -23.66 -5.67
CA THR A 193 20.06 -23.56 -4.50
C THR A 193 20.91 -23.62 -3.25
N HIS A 194 20.72 -22.66 -2.34
CA HIS A 194 21.57 -22.44 -1.19
C HIS A 194 20.74 -22.38 0.10
N ASP A 195 21.33 -22.86 1.20
CA ASP A 195 20.82 -22.62 2.55
C ASP A 195 21.11 -21.16 2.95
N PHE A 196 20.04 -20.38 3.15
CA PHE A 196 20.13 -18.97 3.53
C PHE A 196 20.91 -18.78 4.84
N ARG A 197 20.65 -19.63 5.84
CA ARG A 197 21.27 -19.52 7.15
C ARG A 197 22.76 -19.82 7.07
N ALA A 198 23.14 -20.87 6.38
CA ALA A 198 24.54 -21.24 6.21
C ALA A 198 25.36 -20.15 5.53
N LEU A 199 24.80 -19.54 4.46
CA LEU A 199 25.43 -18.39 3.79
C LEU A 199 25.57 -17.18 4.71
N MET A 200 24.54 -16.88 5.50
CA MET A 200 24.56 -15.78 6.47
C MET A 200 25.59 -15.98 7.58
N GLU A 201 25.71 -17.20 8.10
CA GLU A 201 26.69 -17.55 9.15
C GLU A 201 28.14 -17.49 8.65
N ALA A 202 28.37 -17.87 7.39
CA ALA A 202 29.69 -17.81 6.76
C ALA A 202 30.12 -16.40 6.33
N SER A 203 29.21 -15.44 6.29
CA SER A 203 29.49 -14.11 5.77
C SER A 203 29.89 -13.10 6.86
N SER A 204 30.78 -12.16 6.50
CA SER A 204 31.26 -11.08 7.37
C SER A 204 30.14 -10.12 7.78
N GLU A 205 30.20 -9.60 9.00
CA GLU A 205 29.36 -8.50 9.49
C GLU A 205 29.85 -7.12 9.04
N GLN A 206 31.02 -7.05 8.42
CA GLN A 206 31.57 -5.81 7.89
C GLN A 206 31.28 -5.71 6.39
N PHE A 207 30.64 -4.61 6.00
CA PHE A 207 30.31 -4.29 4.63
C PHE A 207 30.25 -2.78 4.46
N GLU A 208 30.89 -2.27 3.45
CA GLU A 208 30.76 -0.88 3.05
C GLU A 208 29.57 -0.76 2.10
N THR A 209 28.53 -0.03 2.53
CA THR A 209 27.33 0.18 1.75
C THR A 209 27.69 0.88 0.43
N VAL A 210 27.20 0.33 -0.69
CA VAL A 210 27.50 0.86 -2.02
C VAL A 210 26.96 2.29 -2.14
N ALA A 211 27.83 3.21 -2.52
CA ALA A 211 27.49 4.61 -2.79
C ALA A 211 26.75 4.70 -4.13
N THR A 212 25.46 4.39 -4.11
CA THR A 212 24.60 4.46 -5.28
C THR A 212 24.32 5.90 -5.68
N ASP A 213 24.18 6.16 -6.99
CA ASP A 213 23.61 7.42 -7.46
C ASP A 213 22.15 7.52 -6.98
N PRO A 214 21.67 8.71 -6.60
CA PRO A 214 20.25 8.89 -6.23
C PRO A 214 19.25 8.36 -7.26
N GLU A 215 19.59 8.37 -8.55
CA GLU A 215 18.75 7.88 -9.64
C GLU A 215 19.03 6.41 -10.02
N ASP A 216 19.92 5.70 -9.32
CA ASP A 216 20.07 4.25 -9.49
C ASP A 216 18.81 3.51 -9.08
N GLN A 217 18.45 2.48 -9.86
CA GLN A 217 17.31 1.62 -9.56
C GLN A 217 17.47 0.96 -8.19
N ALA A 218 16.44 1.01 -7.37
CA ALA A 218 16.43 0.45 -6.03
C ALA A 218 15.31 -0.57 -5.83
N LEU A 219 14.11 -0.30 -6.37
CA LEU A 219 12.91 -1.09 -6.13
C LEU A 219 12.17 -1.33 -7.46
N ILE A 220 11.61 -2.54 -7.63
CA ILE A 220 10.64 -2.82 -8.68
C ILE A 220 9.38 -3.40 -8.04
N HIS A 221 8.28 -2.67 -8.14
CA HIS A 221 6.98 -3.11 -7.65
C HIS A 221 6.08 -3.51 -8.82
N PHE A 222 5.56 -4.75 -8.77
CA PHE A 222 4.65 -5.24 -9.81
C PHE A 222 3.21 -4.92 -9.47
N THR A 223 2.52 -4.22 -10.39
CA THR A 223 1.08 -3.94 -10.30
C THR A 223 0.31 -4.84 -11.26
N SER A 224 -0.96 -5.12 -10.93
CA SER A 224 -1.90 -5.77 -11.85
C SER A 224 -2.29 -4.76 -12.94
N GLY A 225 -1.88 -4.98 -14.18
CA GLY A 225 -2.32 -4.15 -15.30
C GLY A 225 -3.78 -4.41 -15.67
N THR A 226 -4.47 -3.39 -16.18
CA THR A 226 -5.82 -3.53 -16.79
C THR A 226 -5.85 -4.54 -17.94
N THR A 227 -4.71 -4.81 -18.56
CA THR A 227 -4.50 -5.79 -19.66
C THR A 227 -4.23 -7.21 -19.17
N GLY A 228 -4.24 -7.48 -17.86
CA GLY A 228 -4.00 -8.81 -17.28
C GLY A 228 -2.54 -9.21 -17.09
N LYS A 229 -1.57 -8.51 -17.70
CA LYS A 229 -0.13 -8.76 -17.45
C LYS A 229 0.40 -7.83 -16.37
N PRO A 230 1.22 -8.31 -15.42
CA PRO A 230 1.82 -7.45 -14.40
C PRO A 230 2.81 -6.45 -15.03
N LYS A 231 2.86 -5.23 -14.46
CA LYS A 231 3.79 -4.16 -14.84
C LYS A 231 4.78 -3.92 -13.72
N GLY A 232 6.06 -3.83 -14.01
CA GLY A 232 7.09 -3.49 -13.03
C GLY A 232 7.32 -1.98 -12.99
N ALA A 233 6.82 -1.30 -11.95
CA ALA A 233 7.12 0.11 -11.71
C ALA A 233 8.51 0.22 -11.06
N VAL A 234 9.41 0.97 -11.70
CA VAL A 234 10.80 1.13 -11.29
C VAL A 234 10.97 2.37 -10.43
N HIS A 235 11.49 2.22 -9.22
CA HIS A 235 11.84 3.29 -8.31
C HIS A 235 13.35 3.33 -8.03
N VAL A 236 13.83 4.50 -7.63
CA VAL A 236 15.24 4.79 -7.43
C VAL A 236 15.57 5.06 -5.96
N HIS A 237 16.85 5.09 -5.60
CA HIS A 237 17.27 5.36 -4.23
C HIS A 237 16.79 6.72 -3.70
N LYS A 238 16.63 7.73 -4.56
CA LYS A 238 16.10 9.04 -4.22
C LYS A 238 14.70 8.99 -3.57
N ALA A 239 13.94 7.93 -3.80
CA ALA A 239 12.60 7.75 -3.22
C ALA A 239 12.58 7.82 -1.68
N VAL A 240 13.71 7.50 -1.01
CA VAL A 240 13.80 7.58 0.46
C VAL A 240 13.51 8.99 1.00
N ILE A 241 13.82 10.03 0.24
CA ILE A 241 13.52 11.44 0.61
C ILE A 241 12.00 11.62 0.79
N ALA A 242 11.22 11.11 -0.17
CA ALA A 242 9.76 11.17 -0.09
C ALA A 242 9.20 10.23 0.98
N HIS A 243 9.76 9.02 1.15
CA HIS A 243 9.33 8.12 2.21
C HIS A 243 9.56 8.73 3.60
N HIS A 244 10.67 9.43 3.81
CA HIS A 244 10.94 10.16 5.04
C HIS A 244 9.98 11.34 5.22
N ALA A 245 9.82 12.21 4.22
CA ALA A 245 8.93 13.37 4.30
C ALA A 245 7.46 12.97 4.53
N THR A 246 6.98 11.93 3.86
CA THR A 246 5.60 11.44 4.03
C THR A 246 5.38 10.75 5.37
N GLY A 247 6.38 10.05 5.90
CA GLY A 247 6.38 9.54 7.27
C GLY A 247 6.24 10.67 8.29
N LYS A 248 7.03 11.75 8.12
CA LYS A 248 6.97 12.92 9.00
C LYS A 248 5.62 13.63 8.95
N TYR A 249 5.09 13.92 7.78
CA TYR A 249 3.93 14.79 7.64
C TYR A 249 2.59 14.06 7.55
N ALA A 250 2.52 12.96 6.78
CA ALA A 250 1.27 12.23 6.57
C ALA A 250 0.99 11.18 7.64
N LEU A 251 2.05 10.52 8.17
CA LEU A 251 1.93 9.56 9.27
C LEU A 251 2.32 10.15 10.63
N ASP A 252 2.79 11.40 10.65
CA ASP A 252 3.13 12.14 11.85
C ASP A 252 4.16 11.46 12.75
N PHE A 253 5.21 10.85 12.16
CA PHE A 253 6.25 10.12 12.89
C PHE A 253 7.08 11.03 13.80
N HIS A 254 7.27 10.59 15.04
CA HIS A 254 8.17 11.18 16.04
C HIS A 254 9.15 10.13 16.55
N ALA A 255 10.25 10.58 17.12
CA ALA A 255 11.41 9.75 17.45
C ALA A 255 11.13 8.53 18.34
N ASP A 256 10.12 8.61 19.21
CA ASP A 256 9.82 7.56 20.20
C ASP A 256 8.57 6.74 19.84
N ASP A 257 8.10 6.87 18.59
CA ASP A 257 6.92 6.13 18.14
C ASP A 257 7.20 4.63 18.01
N ILE A 258 6.17 3.87 18.33
CA ILE A 258 6.05 2.45 18.03
C ILE A 258 5.00 2.31 16.94
N PHE A 259 5.46 1.95 15.76
CA PHE A 259 4.67 1.92 14.55
C PHE A 259 4.29 0.50 14.13
N TRP A 260 3.08 0.33 13.67
CA TRP A 260 2.62 -0.92 13.10
C TRP A 260 1.95 -0.73 11.75
N CYS A 261 2.60 -1.21 10.70
CA CYS A 261 2.02 -1.35 9.37
C CYS A 261 1.56 -2.78 9.16
N THR A 262 0.28 -2.98 8.87
CA THR A 262 -0.29 -4.32 8.69
C THR A 262 -0.21 -4.82 7.24
N ALA A 263 0.24 -3.99 6.30
CA ALA A 263 0.39 -4.37 4.90
C ALA A 263 1.48 -5.43 4.71
N ASP A 264 1.26 -6.36 3.76
CA ASP A 264 2.26 -7.35 3.38
C ASP A 264 3.44 -6.67 2.66
N PRO A 265 4.71 -6.98 3.02
CA PRO A 265 5.90 -6.42 2.39
C PRO A 265 6.04 -6.75 0.89
N GLY A 266 5.31 -7.73 0.39
CA GLY A 266 5.21 -8.04 -1.04
C GLY A 266 4.46 -7.00 -1.87
N TRP A 267 3.79 -6.03 -1.21
CA TRP A 267 3.15 -4.88 -1.85
C TRP A 267 3.93 -3.59 -1.56
N VAL A 268 3.75 -2.59 -2.43
CA VAL A 268 4.43 -1.30 -2.29
C VAL A 268 4.20 -0.66 -0.91
N THR A 269 3.01 -0.76 -0.34
CA THR A 269 2.71 -0.22 1.00
C THR A 269 3.57 -0.86 2.07
N GLY A 270 3.67 -2.19 2.08
CA GLY A 270 4.50 -2.91 3.04
C GLY A 270 6.00 -2.64 2.86
N THR A 271 6.47 -2.37 1.64
CA THR A 271 7.86 -1.95 1.40
C THR A 271 8.09 -0.50 1.81
N SER A 272 7.29 0.44 1.29
CA SER A 272 7.49 1.89 1.50
C SER A 272 7.25 2.29 2.96
N TYR A 273 6.18 1.78 3.58
CA TYR A 273 5.77 2.17 4.93
C TYR A 273 5.87 1.05 5.97
N GLY A 274 6.04 -0.21 5.57
CA GLY A 274 6.37 -1.29 6.51
C GLY A 274 7.88 -1.46 6.73
N ILE A 275 8.72 -0.97 5.79
CA ILE A 275 10.19 -1.09 5.87
C ILE A 275 10.85 0.29 5.83
N ILE A 276 10.77 1.01 4.70
CA ILE A 276 11.64 2.15 4.41
C ILE A 276 11.32 3.36 5.29
N SER A 277 10.07 3.83 5.25
CA SER A 277 9.69 5.07 5.95
C SER A 277 9.95 5.01 7.46
N PRO A 278 9.45 4.00 8.22
CA PRO A 278 9.69 3.97 9.67
C PRO A 278 11.17 3.81 10.02
N LEU A 279 11.91 2.97 9.31
CA LEU A 279 13.32 2.79 9.58
C LEU A 279 14.15 4.03 9.23
N SER A 280 13.78 4.81 8.19
CA SER A 280 14.44 6.08 7.90
C SER A 280 14.26 7.12 9.01
N HIS A 281 13.20 7.02 9.81
CA HIS A 281 12.97 7.84 10.99
C HIS A 281 13.66 7.32 12.25
N GLY A 282 14.19 6.12 12.23
CA GLY A 282 14.85 5.50 13.39
C GLY A 282 13.86 5.05 14.47
N ILE A 283 12.57 4.87 14.16
CA ILE A 283 11.53 4.45 15.09
C ILE A 283 11.44 2.92 15.20
N THR A 284 10.66 2.43 16.16
CA THR A 284 10.39 0.99 16.34
C THR A 284 9.23 0.55 15.46
N SER A 285 9.42 -0.52 14.68
CA SER A 285 8.35 -1.15 13.89
C SER A 285 7.97 -2.51 14.47
N ILE A 286 6.66 -2.76 14.59
CA ILE A 286 6.12 -4.07 14.97
C ILE A 286 5.75 -4.83 13.70
N ILE A 287 6.11 -6.11 13.68
CA ILE A 287 5.84 -7.04 12.59
C ILE A 287 5.04 -8.21 13.17
N ASP A 288 3.79 -8.36 12.77
CA ASP A 288 2.98 -9.53 13.11
C ASP A 288 2.95 -10.53 11.94
N GLU A 289 3.42 -11.74 12.17
CA GLU A 289 3.43 -12.80 11.16
C GLU A 289 2.04 -13.38 10.90
N ALA A 290 1.14 -13.32 11.89
CA ALA A 290 -0.14 -13.98 11.84
C ALA A 290 -1.11 -13.32 10.84
N ASP A 291 -2.09 -14.11 10.39
CA ASP A 291 -3.22 -13.60 9.64
C ASP A 291 -4.12 -12.74 10.55
N PHE A 292 -5.06 -12.02 9.96
CA PHE A 292 -5.95 -11.12 10.69
C PHE A 292 -6.77 -11.88 11.74
N ASP A 293 -6.71 -11.38 12.96
CA ASP A 293 -7.61 -11.72 14.07
C ASP A 293 -7.83 -10.48 14.93
N ALA A 294 -9.09 -10.07 15.11
CA ALA A 294 -9.41 -8.80 15.77
C ALA A 294 -8.92 -8.74 17.22
N GLU A 295 -9.10 -9.82 18.00
CA GLU A 295 -8.66 -9.86 19.40
C GLU A 295 -7.13 -9.85 19.51
N ARG A 296 -6.43 -10.57 18.63
CA ARG A 296 -4.97 -10.53 18.53
C ARG A 296 -4.50 -9.11 18.21
N TRP A 297 -5.15 -8.41 17.30
CA TRP A 297 -4.75 -7.07 16.91
C TRP A 297 -4.92 -6.05 18.04
N TYR A 298 -6.04 -6.08 18.77
CA TYR A 298 -6.22 -5.23 19.95
C TYR A 298 -5.19 -5.54 21.04
N ARG A 299 -4.90 -6.83 21.26
CA ARG A 299 -3.86 -7.26 22.19
C ARG A 299 -2.47 -6.75 21.80
N ILE A 300 -2.10 -6.81 20.51
CA ILE A 300 -0.83 -6.26 20.00
C ILE A 300 -0.76 -4.76 20.26
N ILE A 301 -1.81 -4.02 19.96
CA ILE A 301 -1.84 -2.56 20.23
C ILE A 301 -1.59 -2.28 21.70
N GLN A 302 -2.25 -3.00 22.59
CA GLN A 302 -2.09 -2.85 24.04
C GLN A 302 -0.70 -3.26 24.53
N GLU A 303 -0.26 -4.48 24.19
CA GLU A 303 0.97 -5.07 24.74
C GLU A 303 2.23 -4.43 24.18
N GLN A 304 2.21 -4.09 22.87
CA GLN A 304 3.34 -3.45 22.22
C GLN A 304 3.31 -1.93 22.32
N LYS A 305 2.29 -1.36 22.97
CA LYS A 305 2.12 0.10 23.13
C LYS A 305 2.20 0.84 21.80
N ILE A 306 1.50 0.32 20.78
CA ILE A 306 1.46 0.93 19.46
C ILE A 306 0.99 2.38 19.57
N SER A 307 1.76 3.32 19.04
CA SER A 307 1.40 4.74 19.02
C SER A 307 0.79 5.15 17.67
N ILE A 308 1.24 4.52 16.58
CA ILE A 308 0.75 4.77 15.22
C ILE A 308 0.40 3.45 14.55
N TRP A 309 -0.81 3.37 14.04
CA TRP A 309 -1.30 2.18 13.34
C TRP A 309 -1.70 2.53 11.90
N TYR A 310 -1.13 1.82 10.92
CA TYR A 310 -1.37 1.99 9.49
C TYR A 310 -1.90 0.71 8.89
N THR A 311 -3.14 0.73 8.40
CA THR A 311 -3.86 -0.47 7.99
C THR A 311 -4.73 -0.24 6.75
N ALA A 312 -5.37 -1.30 6.26
CA ALA A 312 -6.27 -1.23 5.12
C ALA A 312 -7.74 -1.06 5.55
N PRO A 313 -8.59 -0.36 4.77
CA PRO A 313 -10.02 -0.25 4.99
C PRO A 313 -10.72 -1.59 5.22
N THR A 314 -10.31 -2.63 4.51
CA THR A 314 -10.84 -3.98 4.71
C THR A 314 -10.65 -4.48 6.13
N ALA A 315 -9.47 -4.31 6.72
CA ALA A 315 -9.23 -4.71 8.11
C ALA A 315 -10.11 -3.90 9.08
N VAL A 316 -10.28 -2.61 8.82
CA VAL A 316 -11.20 -1.76 9.61
C VAL A 316 -12.63 -2.30 9.54
N ARG A 317 -13.14 -2.62 8.33
CA ARG A 317 -14.48 -3.22 8.17
C ARG A 317 -14.63 -4.56 8.90
N MET A 318 -13.59 -5.39 8.91
CA MET A 318 -13.58 -6.65 9.66
C MET A 318 -13.66 -6.40 11.18
N MET A 319 -12.97 -5.37 11.69
CA MET A 319 -13.05 -4.96 13.09
C MET A 319 -14.42 -4.38 13.44
N MET A 320 -15.01 -3.55 12.56
CA MET A 320 -16.39 -3.07 12.72
C MET A 320 -17.38 -4.24 12.85
N LYS A 321 -17.20 -5.28 12.03
CA LYS A 321 -18.03 -6.50 12.07
C LYS A 321 -17.87 -7.30 13.37
N ALA A 322 -16.67 -7.28 13.98
CA ALA A 322 -16.42 -7.94 15.28
C ALA A 322 -17.12 -7.23 16.44
N GLY A 323 -17.48 -5.95 16.27
CA GLY A 323 -18.23 -5.16 17.26
C GLY A 323 -17.37 -4.43 18.28
N THR A 324 -17.95 -3.40 18.91
CA THR A 324 -17.24 -2.51 19.86
C THR A 324 -17.01 -3.15 21.23
N GLU A 325 -17.77 -4.20 21.60
CA GLU A 325 -17.60 -4.89 22.88
C GLU A 325 -16.23 -5.56 23.03
N VAL A 326 -15.64 -6.00 21.89
CA VAL A 326 -14.30 -6.60 21.89
C VAL A 326 -13.25 -5.54 22.25
N ILE A 327 -13.38 -4.33 21.71
CA ILE A 327 -12.43 -3.23 21.92
C ILE A 327 -12.33 -2.83 23.39
N ARG A 328 -13.46 -2.80 24.10
CA ARG A 328 -13.53 -2.39 25.51
C ARG A 328 -12.73 -3.27 26.47
N LYS A 329 -12.29 -4.44 26.02
CA LYS A 329 -11.45 -5.36 26.82
C LYS A 329 -9.99 -4.94 26.85
N TYR A 330 -9.58 -3.99 26.00
CA TYR A 330 -8.17 -3.65 25.78
C TYR A 330 -7.88 -2.18 26.09
N ASP A 331 -6.70 -1.92 26.65
CA ASP A 331 -6.16 -0.56 26.81
C ASP A 331 -5.46 -0.12 25.50
N LEU A 332 -6.14 0.75 24.75
CA LEU A 332 -5.63 1.29 23.49
C LEU A 332 -5.10 2.73 23.65
N SER A 333 -4.90 3.21 24.87
CA SER A 333 -4.51 4.59 25.19
C SER A 333 -3.14 5.01 24.66
N SER A 334 -2.30 4.05 24.23
CA SER A 334 -1.04 4.31 23.55
C SER A 334 -1.22 4.85 22.13
N LEU A 335 -2.33 4.49 21.46
CA LEU A 335 -2.63 5.02 20.13
C LEU A 335 -2.79 6.54 20.17
N ARG A 336 -2.14 7.22 19.22
CA ARG A 336 -2.27 8.65 18.99
C ARG A 336 -2.66 8.98 17.54
N PHE A 337 -2.42 8.04 16.61
CA PHE A 337 -2.70 8.23 15.19
C PHE A 337 -3.06 6.90 14.51
N ILE A 338 -4.13 6.92 13.73
CA ILE A 338 -4.57 5.79 12.92
C ILE A 338 -4.70 6.28 11.47
N SER A 339 -4.10 5.55 10.53
CA SER A 339 -4.20 5.88 9.11
C SER A 339 -4.59 4.67 8.28
N SER A 340 -5.23 4.93 7.13
CA SER A 340 -5.75 3.93 6.21
C SER A 340 -5.19 4.10 4.81
N VAL A 341 -5.05 2.98 4.07
CA VAL A 341 -4.41 2.94 2.75
C VAL A 341 -4.88 1.77 1.90
N GLY A 342 -4.74 1.94 0.59
CA GLY A 342 -4.81 0.86 -0.41
C GLY A 342 -6.12 0.76 -1.14
N GLU A 343 -7.18 1.26 -0.57
CA GLU A 343 -8.52 1.42 -1.16
C GLU A 343 -9.21 2.62 -0.52
N PRO A 344 -10.25 3.18 -1.14
CA PRO A 344 -11.00 4.29 -0.52
C PRO A 344 -11.60 3.88 0.83
N LEU A 345 -11.49 4.76 1.82
CA LEU A 345 -12.05 4.55 3.15
C LEU A 345 -13.49 5.08 3.21
N ASN A 346 -14.43 4.20 3.58
CA ASN A 346 -15.81 4.61 3.76
C ASN A 346 -15.94 5.63 4.90
N PRO A 347 -16.77 6.68 4.75
CA PRO A 347 -16.99 7.69 5.79
C PRO A 347 -17.43 7.09 7.13
N GLU A 348 -18.26 6.04 7.11
CA GLU A 348 -18.73 5.32 8.31
C GLU A 348 -17.58 4.75 9.12
N ALA A 349 -16.53 4.26 8.46
CA ALA A 349 -15.37 3.71 9.13
C ALA A 349 -14.59 4.78 9.90
N VAL A 350 -14.54 6.02 9.38
CA VAL A 350 -13.89 7.16 10.04
C VAL A 350 -14.65 7.53 11.31
N VAL A 351 -15.98 7.62 11.23
CA VAL A 351 -16.87 7.95 12.37
C VAL A 351 -16.85 6.83 13.40
N TRP A 352 -16.97 5.57 12.96
CA TRP A 352 -16.88 4.42 13.84
C TRP A 352 -15.56 4.39 14.63
N ALA A 353 -14.45 4.71 13.99
CA ALA A 353 -13.16 4.73 14.68
C ALA A 353 -13.09 5.83 15.75
N GLN A 354 -13.70 6.99 15.52
CA GLN A 354 -13.82 8.04 16.50
C GLN A 354 -14.59 7.57 17.75
N GLU A 355 -15.65 6.78 17.56
CA GLU A 355 -16.43 6.20 18.65
C GLU A 355 -15.70 5.04 19.35
N ALA A 356 -15.04 4.19 18.57
CA ALA A 356 -14.42 2.96 19.04
C ALA A 356 -13.06 3.17 19.71
N PHE A 357 -12.22 4.04 19.15
CA PHE A 357 -10.84 4.31 19.62
C PHE A 357 -10.67 5.69 20.26
N GLY A 358 -11.68 6.56 20.17
CA GLY A 358 -11.53 7.97 20.50
C GLY A 358 -10.66 8.76 19.51
N LEU A 359 -10.33 8.15 18.37
CA LEU A 359 -9.48 8.69 17.33
C LEU A 359 -10.10 8.41 15.96
N PRO A 360 -10.18 9.40 15.04
CA PRO A 360 -10.60 9.16 13.68
C PRO A 360 -9.50 8.46 12.88
N ILE A 361 -9.89 7.75 11.82
CA ILE A 361 -8.92 7.24 10.85
C ILE A 361 -8.62 8.32 9.82
N HIS A 362 -7.32 8.54 9.56
CA HIS A 362 -6.83 9.47 8.55
C HIS A 362 -6.64 8.72 7.23
N ASP A 363 -7.52 8.96 6.26
CA ASP A 363 -7.36 8.39 4.92
C ASP A 363 -6.25 9.11 4.16
N ASN A 364 -5.59 8.40 3.26
CA ASN A 364 -4.60 8.95 2.35
C ASN A 364 -4.67 8.28 0.98
N TRP A 365 -4.23 9.01 -0.03
CA TRP A 365 -4.21 8.54 -1.40
C TRP A 365 -2.79 8.55 -1.97
N TRP A 366 -2.44 7.47 -2.63
CA TRP A 366 -1.25 7.30 -3.43
C TRP A 366 -1.31 6.03 -4.27
N GLN A 367 -0.36 5.86 -5.17
CA GLN A 367 -0.28 4.71 -6.07
C GLN A 367 1.11 4.08 -6.02
N THR A 368 1.25 2.87 -6.56
CA THR A 368 2.58 2.26 -6.74
C THR A 368 3.48 3.19 -7.55
N GLU A 369 2.94 3.81 -8.58
CA GLU A 369 3.62 4.74 -9.49
C GLU A 369 4.08 6.02 -8.78
N THR A 370 3.35 6.50 -7.78
CA THR A 370 3.79 7.65 -6.98
C THR A 370 4.86 7.29 -5.97
N GLY A 371 4.95 6.02 -5.58
CA GLY A 371 5.94 5.48 -4.63
C GLY A 371 5.79 5.94 -3.18
N GLY A 372 4.91 6.88 -2.90
CA GLY A 372 4.62 7.40 -1.57
C GLY A 372 3.33 8.20 -1.53
N ILE A 373 2.91 8.60 -0.33
CA ILE A 373 1.67 9.34 -0.07
C ILE A 373 1.74 10.72 -0.74
N MET A 374 0.70 11.05 -1.52
CA MET A 374 0.60 12.32 -2.25
C MET A 374 -0.48 13.23 -1.66
N ILE A 375 -1.57 12.65 -1.17
CA ILE A 375 -2.71 13.36 -0.57
C ILE A 375 -3.05 12.66 0.74
N ALA A 376 -3.27 13.42 1.83
CA ALA A 376 -3.57 12.85 3.14
C ALA A 376 -4.45 13.74 4.00
N ASN A 377 -5.15 13.12 4.95
CA ASN A 377 -5.74 13.79 6.10
C ASN A 377 -4.67 13.91 7.19
N TYR A 378 -4.27 15.13 7.51
CA TYR A 378 -3.18 15.38 8.46
C TYR A 378 -3.66 15.45 9.91
N ASN A 379 -2.77 15.09 10.84
CA ASN A 379 -3.13 15.00 12.25
C ASN A 379 -3.64 16.32 12.85
N ALA A 380 -3.10 17.46 12.45
CA ALA A 380 -3.49 18.79 12.95
C ALA A 380 -4.68 19.42 12.23
N MET A 381 -5.20 18.80 11.17
CA MET A 381 -6.25 19.37 10.33
C MET A 381 -7.59 18.69 10.55
N GLU A 382 -8.68 19.45 10.32
CA GLU A 382 -10.03 18.90 10.26
C GLU A 382 -10.11 17.71 9.31
N ILE A 383 -10.77 16.64 9.71
CA ILE A 383 -11.03 15.49 8.83
C ILE A 383 -12.45 15.60 8.28
N ARG A 384 -12.56 15.46 6.96
CA ARG A 384 -13.83 15.30 6.26
C ARG A 384 -14.01 13.85 5.90
N PRO A 385 -14.88 13.10 6.60
CA PRO A 385 -15.08 11.67 6.36
C PRO A 385 -15.40 11.39 4.88
N GLY A 386 -14.63 10.49 4.25
CA GLY A 386 -14.72 10.16 2.83
C GLY A 386 -13.81 10.99 1.90
N SER A 387 -13.15 12.05 2.40
CA SER A 387 -12.13 12.75 1.61
C SER A 387 -10.77 12.08 1.73
N MET A 388 -9.97 12.14 0.67
CA MET A 388 -8.56 11.74 0.69
C MET A 388 -7.69 12.75 1.48
N GLY A 389 -8.21 13.93 1.82
CA GLY A 389 -7.49 15.02 2.46
C GLY A 389 -6.94 16.04 1.47
N ARG A 390 -5.77 16.59 1.77
CA ARG A 390 -5.08 17.63 0.99
C ARG A 390 -3.71 17.15 0.50
N PRO A 391 -3.15 17.76 -0.58
CA PRO A 391 -1.82 17.41 -1.08
C PRO A 391 -0.72 17.52 -0.03
N LEU A 392 0.30 16.66 -0.13
CA LEU A 392 1.49 16.79 0.70
C LEU A 392 2.23 18.10 0.36
N PRO A 393 2.90 18.76 1.33
CA PRO A 393 3.81 19.84 1.00
C PRO A 393 4.82 19.44 -0.11
N GLY A 394 4.94 20.26 -1.14
CA GLY A 394 5.76 19.97 -2.33
C GLY A 394 5.07 19.11 -3.40
N ILE A 395 3.79 18.79 -3.25
CA ILE A 395 2.97 18.13 -4.27
C ILE A 395 1.94 19.11 -4.83
N GLU A 396 2.02 19.36 -6.14
CA GLU A 396 0.99 20.09 -6.88
C GLU A 396 0.01 19.07 -7.48
N ALA A 397 -1.22 19.08 -6.99
CA ALA A 397 -2.30 18.22 -7.46
C ALA A 397 -3.42 19.07 -8.07
N ALA A 398 -4.04 18.56 -9.14
CA ALA A 398 -5.14 19.23 -9.81
C ALA A 398 -6.16 18.21 -10.34
N ILE A 399 -7.37 18.69 -10.59
CA ILE A 399 -8.40 17.95 -11.34
C ILE A 399 -8.34 18.44 -12.79
N VAL A 400 -8.21 17.51 -13.72
CA VAL A 400 -8.01 17.83 -15.13
C VAL A 400 -8.97 17.10 -16.05
N GLN A 401 -9.21 17.70 -17.22
CA GLN A 401 -9.79 17.03 -18.36
C GLN A 401 -8.69 16.79 -19.39
N HIS A 402 -8.45 15.53 -19.70
CA HIS A 402 -7.52 15.10 -20.73
C HIS A 402 -8.26 14.91 -22.05
N HIS A 403 -7.83 15.60 -23.11
CA HIS A 403 -8.40 15.53 -24.44
C HIS A 403 -7.65 14.55 -25.34
N LYS A 404 -8.34 14.04 -26.38
CA LYS A 404 -7.75 13.06 -27.33
C LYS A 404 -6.55 13.60 -28.12
N ASP A 405 -6.43 14.91 -28.25
CA ASP A 405 -5.30 15.59 -28.90
C ASP A 405 -4.08 15.73 -28.00
N GLY A 406 -4.13 15.21 -26.76
CA GLY A 406 -3.06 15.28 -25.76
C GLY A 406 -3.06 16.57 -24.95
N THR A 407 -4.00 17.48 -25.16
CA THR A 407 -4.14 18.69 -24.33
C THR A 407 -4.77 18.37 -23.00
N VAL A 408 -4.42 19.16 -21.97
CA VAL A 408 -4.93 19.02 -20.60
C VAL A 408 -5.49 20.36 -20.17
N ALA A 409 -6.76 20.38 -19.76
CA ALA A 409 -7.43 21.54 -19.20
C ALA A 409 -7.63 21.36 -17.69
N LEU A 410 -7.33 22.39 -16.90
CA LEU A 410 -7.64 22.42 -15.47
C LEU A 410 -9.15 22.62 -15.28
N LEU A 411 -9.75 21.81 -14.44
CA LEU A 411 -11.15 21.93 -14.06
C LEU A 411 -11.32 22.84 -12.83
N LYS A 412 -12.53 23.39 -12.69
CA LYS A 412 -12.87 24.22 -11.54
C LYS A 412 -13.18 23.35 -10.32
N THR A 413 -13.21 24.00 -9.18
CA THR A 413 -13.71 23.44 -7.90
C THR A 413 -15.08 22.79 -8.11
N GLU A 414 -15.28 21.63 -7.48
CA GLU A 414 -16.45 20.73 -7.55
C GLU A 414 -16.66 20.03 -8.90
N GLU A 415 -15.92 20.35 -9.96
CA GLU A 415 -15.98 19.59 -11.20
C GLU A 415 -15.24 18.25 -11.07
N VAL A 416 -15.82 17.20 -11.64
CA VAL A 416 -15.24 15.85 -11.65
C VAL A 416 -14.35 15.68 -12.88
N GLY A 417 -13.12 15.25 -12.65
CA GLY A 417 -12.15 14.97 -13.71
C GLY A 417 -11.07 14.00 -13.24
N GLU A 418 -10.04 13.84 -14.04
CA GLU A 418 -8.91 12.99 -13.68
C GLU A 418 -8.00 13.72 -12.69
N LEU A 419 -7.65 13.03 -11.59
CA LEU A 419 -6.62 13.51 -10.68
C LEU A 419 -5.27 13.48 -11.37
N ALA A 420 -4.57 14.60 -11.37
CA ALA A 420 -3.27 14.76 -11.97
C ALA A 420 -2.27 15.39 -11.00
N LEU A 421 -1.02 14.99 -11.10
CA LEU A 421 0.07 15.52 -10.29
C LEU A 421 1.15 16.15 -11.16
N ARG A 422 1.72 17.27 -10.72
CA ARG A 422 2.90 17.82 -11.37
C ARG A 422 4.12 16.93 -11.10
N PRO A 423 4.80 16.37 -12.13
CA PRO A 423 5.96 15.51 -11.95
C PRO A 423 7.11 16.20 -11.23
N GLY A 424 7.97 15.40 -10.54
CA GLY A 424 9.21 15.91 -9.94
C GLY A 424 9.43 15.53 -8.48
N TRP A 425 8.47 14.87 -7.82
CA TRP A 425 8.69 14.36 -6.46
C TRP A 425 9.66 13.16 -6.46
N PRO A 426 10.45 12.98 -5.39
CA PRO A 426 11.55 12.02 -5.37
C PRO A 426 11.14 10.55 -5.56
N SER A 427 9.98 10.13 -5.05
CA SER A 427 9.49 8.75 -5.14
C SER A 427 8.70 8.44 -6.41
N MET A 428 8.54 9.40 -7.34
CA MET A 428 7.91 9.13 -8.63
C MET A 428 8.64 7.96 -9.33
N PHE A 429 7.90 7.02 -9.89
CA PHE A 429 8.48 5.95 -10.69
C PHE A 429 9.25 6.51 -11.90
N ARG A 430 10.28 5.80 -12.35
CA ARG A 430 11.12 6.25 -13.47
C ARG A 430 10.81 5.54 -14.79
N ALA A 431 10.15 4.39 -14.70
CA ALA A 431 9.76 3.59 -15.86
C ALA A 431 8.72 2.54 -15.47
N TYR A 432 8.01 2.02 -16.45
CA TYR A 432 7.54 0.64 -16.43
C TYR A 432 8.57 -0.24 -17.13
N LEU A 433 9.02 -1.27 -16.44
CA LEU A 433 10.07 -2.17 -16.95
C LEU A 433 9.67 -2.77 -18.30
N HIS A 434 10.48 -2.52 -19.34
CA HIS A 434 10.26 -2.93 -20.73
C HIS A 434 8.96 -2.38 -21.39
N GLU A 435 8.34 -1.35 -20.83
CA GLU A 435 7.10 -0.76 -21.36
C GLU A 435 7.19 0.78 -21.47
N ASP A 436 8.19 1.31 -22.18
CA ASP A 436 8.47 2.75 -22.32
C ASP A 436 7.29 3.55 -22.92
N GLU A 437 6.59 2.99 -23.90
CA GLU A 437 5.43 3.64 -24.49
C GLU A 437 4.30 3.82 -23.48
N ARG A 438 4.10 2.81 -22.63
CA ARG A 438 3.12 2.85 -21.57
C ARG A 438 3.47 3.86 -20.48
N TYR A 439 4.76 3.96 -20.14
CA TYR A 439 5.25 4.98 -19.22
C TYR A 439 4.98 6.39 -19.77
N ARG A 440 5.32 6.64 -21.04
CA ARG A 440 5.08 7.95 -21.69
C ARG A 440 3.60 8.33 -21.71
N LYS A 441 2.69 7.37 -21.90
CA LYS A 441 1.23 7.60 -21.87
C LYS A 441 0.67 8.03 -20.51
N CYS A 442 1.44 7.85 -19.42
CA CYS A 442 1.05 8.37 -18.12
C CYS A 442 1.21 9.88 -18.00
N PHE A 443 1.76 10.57 -19.01
CA PHE A 443 2.04 12.00 -18.95
C PHE A 443 1.42 12.73 -20.14
N ALA A 444 0.74 13.85 -19.84
CA ALA A 444 0.21 14.76 -20.87
C ALA A 444 0.20 16.20 -20.33
N GLY A 445 0.49 17.19 -21.16
CA GLY A 445 0.44 18.60 -20.81
C GLY A 445 1.29 18.99 -19.60
N GLY A 446 2.37 18.23 -19.31
CA GLY A 446 3.22 18.43 -18.13
C GLY A 446 2.66 17.87 -16.82
N TRP A 447 1.62 17.05 -16.88
CA TRP A 447 0.98 16.37 -15.76
C TRP A 447 1.20 14.86 -15.82
N TYR A 448 1.39 14.23 -14.66
CA TYR A 448 1.20 12.80 -14.49
C TYR A 448 -0.28 12.53 -14.29
N LEU A 449 -0.87 11.72 -15.16
CA LEU A 449 -2.27 11.31 -15.16
C LEU A 449 -2.43 10.02 -14.36
N THR A 450 -3.22 10.07 -13.30
CA THR A 450 -3.30 8.97 -12.33
C THR A 450 -4.23 7.83 -12.77
N GLY A 451 -5.13 8.10 -13.70
CA GLY A 451 -6.24 7.20 -14.04
C GLY A 451 -7.32 7.12 -12.95
N ASP A 452 -7.24 7.95 -11.92
CA ASP A 452 -8.25 8.07 -10.88
C ASP A 452 -9.08 9.33 -11.12
N LEU A 453 -10.42 9.21 -11.08
CA LEU A 453 -11.33 10.35 -11.12
C LEU A 453 -11.56 10.87 -9.70
N ALA A 454 -11.50 12.18 -9.58
CA ALA A 454 -11.69 12.88 -8.32
C ALA A 454 -12.35 14.25 -8.56
N LYS A 455 -12.70 14.92 -7.48
CA LYS A 455 -13.03 16.34 -7.45
C LYS A 455 -12.31 17.03 -6.31
N GLN A 456 -12.15 18.34 -6.38
CA GLN A 456 -11.60 19.16 -5.31
C GLN A 456 -12.69 20.11 -4.80
N ASP A 457 -12.88 20.19 -3.48
CA ASP A 457 -13.82 21.13 -2.89
C ASP A 457 -13.22 22.53 -2.70
N ALA A 458 -14.07 23.49 -2.27
CA ALA A 458 -13.67 24.89 -2.07
C ALA A 458 -12.58 25.09 -1.01
N ASP A 459 -12.44 24.15 -0.09
CA ASP A 459 -11.42 24.20 0.97
C ASP A 459 -10.15 23.40 0.62
N GLY A 460 -10.08 22.86 -0.62
CA GLY A 460 -8.91 22.18 -1.14
C GLY A 460 -8.78 20.71 -0.76
N TYR A 461 -9.84 20.08 -0.23
CA TYR A 461 -9.87 18.63 -0.03
C TYR A 461 -10.21 17.92 -1.33
N PHE A 462 -9.55 16.79 -1.55
CA PHE A 462 -9.78 15.92 -2.70
C PHE A 462 -10.70 14.76 -2.33
N TRP A 463 -11.63 14.44 -3.24
CA TRP A 463 -12.65 13.41 -3.06
C TRP A 463 -12.54 12.40 -4.19
N PHE A 464 -12.28 11.14 -3.84
CA PHE A 464 -12.18 10.05 -4.80
C PHE A 464 -13.57 9.70 -5.35
N ILE A 465 -13.68 9.60 -6.67
CA ILE A 465 -14.92 9.20 -7.36
C ILE A 465 -14.81 7.75 -7.83
N GLY A 466 -13.70 7.38 -8.46
CA GLY A 466 -13.49 6.03 -8.98
C GLY A 466 -12.28 5.95 -9.90
N ARG A 467 -11.99 4.75 -10.37
CA ARG A 467 -11.05 4.55 -11.46
C ARG A 467 -11.70 5.01 -12.78
N ALA A 468 -10.92 5.64 -13.65
CA ALA A 468 -11.42 6.08 -14.96
C ALA A 468 -11.93 4.92 -15.84
N ASP A 469 -11.39 3.72 -15.64
CA ASP A 469 -11.77 2.47 -16.29
C ASP A 469 -12.95 1.73 -15.61
N ASP A 470 -13.27 2.05 -14.35
CA ASP A 470 -14.37 1.46 -13.57
C ASP A 470 -15.61 2.37 -13.51
N VAL A 471 -15.48 3.66 -13.84
CA VAL A 471 -16.56 4.63 -13.74
C VAL A 471 -17.69 4.29 -14.70
N ILE A 472 -18.91 4.30 -14.18
CA ILE A 472 -20.15 3.95 -14.91
C ILE A 472 -20.65 5.19 -15.63
N LYS A 473 -20.85 5.08 -16.95
CA LYS A 473 -21.35 6.17 -17.79
C LYS A 473 -22.83 5.97 -18.06
N SER A 474 -23.68 6.53 -17.22
CA SER A 474 -25.14 6.35 -17.26
C SER A 474 -25.86 7.66 -17.53
N ALA A 475 -26.62 7.72 -18.61
CA ALA A 475 -27.44 8.89 -18.99
C ALA A 475 -26.69 10.24 -18.94
N GLY A 476 -25.41 10.26 -19.34
CA GLY A 476 -24.55 11.45 -19.32
C GLY A 476 -23.90 11.75 -17.96
N HIS A 477 -24.17 10.96 -16.94
CA HIS A 477 -23.52 11.06 -15.63
C HIS A 477 -22.31 10.13 -15.54
N LEU A 478 -21.24 10.59 -14.86
CA LEU A 478 -20.10 9.78 -14.44
C LEU A 478 -20.36 9.34 -13.01
N ILE A 479 -20.65 8.05 -12.81
CA ILE A 479 -21.02 7.48 -11.52
C ILE A 479 -19.85 6.65 -10.99
N GLY A 480 -19.32 7.04 -9.85
CA GLY A 480 -18.29 6.29 -9.16
C GLY A 480 -18.88 5.03 -8.49
N PRO A 481 -18.40 3.82 -8.80
CA PRO A 481 -18.88 2.61 -8.12
C PRO A 481 -18.77 2.72 -6.61
N PHE A 482 -17.69 3.30 -6.10
CA PHE A 482 -17.45 3.46 -4.68
C PHE A 482 -18.50 4.32 -3.96
N GLU A 483 -19.02 5.37 -4.59
CA GLU A 483 -20.08 6.22 -4.04
C GLU A 483 -21.35 5.40 -3.80
N VAL A 484 -21.70 4.54 -4.76
CA VAL A 484 -22.88 3.67 -4.67
C VAL A 484 -22.68 2.57 -3.64
N GLU A 485 -21.48 1.96 -3.60
CA GLU A 485 -21.09 0.96 -2.61
C GLU A 485 -21.16 1.54 -1.20
N SER A 486 -20.64 2.75 -0.98
CA SER A 486 -20.68 3.42 0.32
C SER A 486 -22.12 3.67 0.78
N ALA A 487 -22.97 4.24 -0.10
CA ALA A 487 -24.36 4.47 0.24
C ALA A 487 -25.12 3.19 0.61
N LEU A 488 -24.87 2.09 -0.11
CA LEU A 488 -25.47 0.79 0.22
C LEU A 488 -24.96 0.24 1.56
N MET A 489 -23.67 0.42 1.86
CA MET A 489 -23.06 -0.07 3.10
C MET A 489 -23.51 0.69 4.35
N GLU A 490 -24.10 1.89 4.23
CA GLU A 490 -24.79 2.58 5.34
C GLU A 490 -26.00 1.77 5.86
N HIS A 491 -26.57 0.92 5.01
CA HIS A 491 -27.75 0.13 5.41
C HIS A 491 -27.36 -0.99 6.38
N PRO A 492 -28.07 -1.16 7.51
CA PRO A 492 -27.69 -2.11 8.57
C PRO A 492 -27.60 -3.59 8.10
N ALA A 493 -28.32 -3.95 7.04
CA ALA A 493 -28.32 -5.32 6.51
C ALA A 493 -27.09 -5.65 5.65
N ILE A 494 -26.36 -4.66 5.12
CA ILE A 494 -25.28 -4.87 4.16
C ILE A 494 -23.94 -5.09 4.84
N ALA A 495 -23.26 -6.18 4.48
CA ALA A 495 -21.90 -6.48 4.90
C ALA A 495 -20.87 -5.97 3.88
N GLU A 496 -21.13 -6.22 2.59
CA GLU A 496 -20.25 -5.82 1.48
C GLU A 496 -21.11 -5.44 0.26
N ALA A 497 -20.59 -4.51 -0.55
CA ALA A 497 -21.21 -4.13 -1.81
C ALA A 497 -20.14 -3.98 -2.89
N GLY A 498 -20.42 -4.48 -4.10
CA GLY A 498 -19.61 -4.28 -5.29
C GLY A 498 -20.50 -3.81 -6.43
N VAL A 499 -20.11 -2.73 -7.10
CA VAL A 499 -20.95 -2.05 -8.10
C VAL A 499 -20.24 -1.99 -9.46
N ILE A 500 -20.99 -2.29 -10.51
CA ILE A 500 -20.52 -2.23 -11.91
C ILE A 500 -21.53 -1.55 -12.81
N GLY A 501 -21.07 -1.08 -13.97
CA GLY A 501 -21.91 -0.69 -15.09
C GLY A 501 -22.18 -1.87 -16.02
N ILE A 502 -23.45 -2.09 -16.33
CA ILE A 502 -23.90 -3.05 -17.34
C ILE A 502 -24.31 -2.28 -18.59
N PRO A 503 -23.87 -2.67 -19.81
CA PRO A 503 -24.26 -1.99 -21.04
C PRO A 503 -25.77 -1.90 -21.21
N ASP A 504 -26.24 -0.70 -21.56
CA ASP A 504 -27.65 -0.41 -21.90
C ASP A 504 -27.71 0.37 -23.21
N PRO A 505 -28.54 -0.03 -24.16
CA PRO A 505 -28.59 0.58 -25.51
C PRO A 505 -29.06 2.02 -25.53
N ILE A 506 -29.73 2.52 -24.48
CA ILE A 506 -30.34 3.86 -24.45
C ILE A 506 -29.51 4.83 -23.63
N ILE A 507 -29.06 4.40 -22.44
CA ILE A 507 -28.40 5.28 -21.46
C ILE A 507 -26.90 5.05 -21.32
N GLY A 508 -26.35 4.13 -22.12
CA GLY A 508 -24.93 3.73 -22.09
C GLY A 508 -24.69 2.59 -21.10
N GLU A 509 -24.79 2.81 -19.81
CA GLU A 509 -24.67 1.76 -18.79
C GLU A 509 -25.76 1.93 -17.72
N VAL A 510 -26.19 0.80 -17.14
CA VAL A 510 -27.04 0.70 -15.95
C VAL A 510 -26.18 0.36 -14.74
N VAL A 511 -26.43 1.03 -13.63
CA VAL A 511 -25.77 0.71 -12.36
C VAL A 511 -26.37 -0.56 -11.76
N LYS A 512 -25.55 -1.61 -11.60
CA LYS A 512 -25.91 -2.85 -10.91
C LYS A 512 -25.04 -3.05 -9.68
N ALA A 513 -25.65 -3.40 -8.56
CA ALA A 513 -24.97 -3.68 -7.30
C ALA A 513 -25.07 -5.17 -6.96
N PHE A 514 -23.98 -5.73 -6.49
CA PHE A 514 -23.88 -7.05 -5.86
C PHE A 514 -23.64 -6.84 -4.37
N VAL A 515 -24.46 -7.44 -3.52
CA VAL A 515 -24.39 -7.22 -2.08
C VAL A 515 -24.35 -8.51 -1.30
N SER A 516 -23.54 -8.56 -0.24
CA SER A 516 -23.60 -9.60 0.77
C SER A 516 -24.23 -9.07 2.06
N LEU A 517 -24.94 -9.95 2.78
CA LEU A 517 -25.72 -9.57 3.94
C LEU A 517 -24.97 -9.87 5.25
N LYS A 518 -25.18 -9.05 6.27
CA LYS A 518 -24.73 -9.34 7.62
C LYS A 518 -25.49 -10.53 8.20
N LYS A 519 -24.88 -11.20 9.17
CA LYS A 519 -25.52 -12.31 9.91
C LYS A 519 -26.85 -11.86 10.53
N GLY A 520 -27.90 -12.64 10.31
CA GLY A 520 -29.26 -12.36 10.80
C GLY A 520 -30.18 -11.74 9.75
N TYR A 521 -29.67 -11.32 8.61
CA TYR A 521 -30.50 -10.87 7.47
C TYR A 521 -30.61 -11.97 6.42
N GLN A 522 -31.73 -11.99 5.73
CA GLN A 522 -32.00 -12.96 4.64
C GLN A 522 -32.38 -12.22 3.36
N ALA A 523 -31.90 -12.74 2.24
CA ALA A 523 -32.23 -12.22 0.93
C ALA A 523 -33.74 -12.36 0.67
N SER A 524 -34.38 -11.26 0.32
CA SER A 524 -35.83 -11.21 -0.01
C SER A 524 -36.12 -10.07 -0.97
N GLU A 525 -37.23 -10.17 -1.67
CA GLU A 525 -37.73 -9.10 -2.55
C GLU A 525 -38.09 -7.82 -1.78
N ALA A 526 -38.55 -7.97 -0.53
CA ALA A 526 -38.83 -6.86 0.36
C ALA A 526 -37.55 -6.09 0.70
N LEU A 527 -36.49 -6.79 1.12
CA LEU A 527 -35.18 -6.18 1.41
C LEU A 527 -34.55 -5.57 0.16
N ARG A 528 -34.69 -6.18 -1.04
CA ARG A 528 -34.20 -5.61 -2.28
C ARG A 528 -34.84 -4.26 -2.58
N LYS A 529 -36.17 -4.14 -2.43
CA LYS A 529 -36.90 -2.90 -2.61
C LYS A 529 -36.51 -1.84 -1.58
N GLU A 530 -36.30 -2.26 -0.33
CA GLU A 530 -35.82 -1.38 0.76
C GLU A 530 -34.46 -0.79 0.42
N LEU A 531 -33.49 -1.63 -0.01
CA LEU A 531 -32.14 -1.22 -0.41
C LEU A 531 -32.15 -0.28 -1.61
N LEU A 532 -32.98 -0.55 -2.64
CA LEU A 532 -33.16 0.36 -3.77
C LEU A 532 -33.73 1.71 -3.33
N GLY A 533 -34.70 1.70 -2.42
CA GLY A 533 -35.30 2.89 -1.82
C GLY A 533 -34.25 3.69 -1.00
N HIS A 534 -33.47 3.01 -0.19
CA HIS A 534 -32.36 3.58 0.58
C HIS A 534 -31.36 4.26 -0.34
N ALA A 535 -30.84 3.55 -1.33
CA ALA A 535 -29.87 4.10 -2.29
C ALA A 535 -30.44 5.32 -3.05
N ARG A 536 -31.72 5.28 -3.48
CA ARG A 536 -32.37 6.43 -4.13
C ARG A 536 -32.50 7.62 -3.23
N SER A 537 -32.81 7.43 -1.95
CA SER A 537 -32.92 8.53 -0.99
C SER A 537 -31.57 9.18 -0.68
N ARG A 538 -30.48 8.41 -0.76
CA ARG A 538 -29.12 8.86 -0.48
C ARG A 538 -28.45 9.52 -1.69
N LEU A 539 -28.57 8.91 -2.86
CA LEU A 539 -27.82 9.27 -4.07
C LEU A 539 -28.67 9.96 -5.14
N GLY A 540 -29.98 9.96 -4.99
CA GLY A 540 -30.90 10.39 -6.03
C GLY A 540 -31.09 9.33 -7.15
N PRO A 541 -32.14 9.47 -7.98
CA PRO A 541 -32.53 8.45 -8.95
C PRO A 541 -31.57 8.28 -10.12
N ALA A 542 -30.71 9.27 -10.40
CA ALA A 542 -29.73 9.22 -11.49
C ALA A 542 -28.51 8.35 -11.18
N VAL A 543 -28.10 8.28 -9.91
CA VAL A 543 -26.88 7.60 -9.43
C VAL A 543 -27.19 6.27 -8.78
N ALA A 544 -28.37 6.13 -8.16
CA ALA A 544 -28.75 4.92 -7.45
C ALA A 544 -28.80 3.70 -8.38
N PRO A 545 -28.46 2.50 -7.86
CA PRO A 545 -28.50 1.27 -8.65
C PRO A 545 -29.94 0.98 -9.10
N ARG A 546 -30.08 0.46 -10.32
CA ARG A 546 -31.37 -0.04 -10.83
C ARG A 546 -31.61 -1.50 -10.49
N GLU A 547 -30.51 -2.24 -10.28
CA GLU A 547 -30.53 -3.65 -9.94
C GLU A 547 -29.67 -3.92 -8.71
N ILE A 548 -30.16 -4.80 -7.84
CA ILE A 548 -29.40 -5.34 -6.71
C ILE A 548 -29.49 -6.88 -6.74
N GLU A 549 -28.35 -7.53 -6.71
CA GLU A 549 -28.22 -8.99 -6.64
C GLU A 549 -27.59 -9.38 -5.30
N PHE A 550 -28.21 -10.32 -4.60
CA PHE A 550 -27.66 -10.87 -3.37
C PHE A 550 -26.66 -11.98 -3.68
N ARG A 551 -25.51 -11.97 -3.04
CA ARG A 551 -24.47 -13.00 -3.12
C ARG A 551 -23.93 -13.32 -1.73
N ASP A 552 -23.35 -14.50 -1.56
CA ASP A 552 -22.73 -14.89 -0.29
C ASP A 552 -21.48 -14.04 0.00
N SER A 553 -20.70 -13.73 -1.03
CA SER A 553 -19.52 -12.84 -0.98
C SER A 553 -19.36 -12.05 -2.27
N VAL A 554 -18.66 -10.92 -2.20
CA VAL A 554 -18.25 -10.12 -3.35
C VAL A 554 -16.80 -10.47 -3.67
N PRO A 555 -16.43 -10.79 -4.95
CA PRO A 555 -15.06 -11.14 -5.29
C PRO A 555 -14.11 -9.97 -4.99
N LYS A 556 -13.08 -10.28 -4.22
CA LYS A 556 -12.09 -9.30 -3.76
C LYS A 556 -10.67 -9.89 -3.83
N THR A 557 -9.71 -9.00 -3.87
CA THR A 557 -8.32 -9.40 -3.71
C THR A 557 -8.08 -9.83 -2.26
N ARG A 558 -6.99 -10.55 -2.00
CA ARG A 558 -6.57 -10.92 -0.64
C ARG A 558 -6.23 -9.71 0.25
N SER A 559 -6.03 -8.53 -0.33
CA SER A 559 -5.96 -7.27 0.41
C SER A 559 -7.34 -6.63 0.66
N GLY A 560 -8.42 -7.28 0.19
CA GLY A 560 -9.82 -6.87 0.38
C GLY A 560 -10.37 -5.94 -0.68
N LYS A 561 -9.59 -5.53 -1.69
CA LYS A 561 -10.05 -4.67 -2.77
C LYS A 561 -11.05 -5.41 -3.67
N ILE A 562 -12.23 -4.83 -3.89
CA ILE A 562 -13.26 -5.40 -4.76
C ILE A 562 -12.74 -5.52 -6.20
N MET A 563 -12.90 -6.71 -6.77
CA MET A 563 -12.49 -7.02 -8.13
C MET A 563 -13.65 -6.76 -9.11
N ARG A 564 -13.96 -5.46 -9.35
CA ARG A 564 -15.07 -5.04 -10.23
C ARG A 564 -14.91 -5.58 -11.64
N ARG A 565 -13.67 -5.67 -12.15
CA ARG A 565 -13.38 -6.30 -13.42
C ARG A 565 -13.88 -7.75 -13.48
N LEU A 566 -13.69 -8.51 -12.39
CA LEU A 566 -14.14 -9.89 -12.31
C LEU A 566 -15.67 -9.97 -12.20
N LEU A 567 -16.29 -9.09 -11.41
CA LEU A 567 -17.76 -8.96 -11.37
C LEU A 567 -18.32 -8.69 -12.76
N LYS A 568 -17.75 -7.72 -13.48
CA LYS A 568 -18.17 -7.35 -14.84
C LYS A 568 -17.95 -8.48 -15.84
N ALA A 569 -16.80 -9.18 -15.77
CA ALA A 569 -16.52 -10.31 -16.63
C ALA A 569 -17.51 -11.46 -16.43
N ARG A 570 -17.81 -11.82 -15.18
CA ARG A 570 -18.79 -12.87 -14.85
C ARG A 570 -20.20 -12.50 -15.28
N GLU A 571 -20.60 -11.27 -15.07
CA GLU A 571 -21.92 -10.76 -15.43
C GLU A 571 -22.13 -10.73 -16.95
N LEU A 572 -21.10 -10.37 -17.71
CA LEU A 572 -21.17 -10.23 -19.16
C LEU A 572 -20.70 -11.49 -19.93
N GLY A 573 -20.33 -12.57 -19.22
CA GLY A 573 -19.81 -13.80 -19.85
C GLY A 573 -18.46 -13.58 -20.55
N LEU A 574 -17.64 -12.64 -20.08
CA LEU A 574 -16.32 -12.32 -20.63
C LEU A 574 -15.21 -13.14 -19.95
N PRO A 575 -14.04 -13.27 -20.55
CA PRO A 575 -12.88 -13.92 -19.92
C PRO A 575 -12.51 -13.23 -18.60
N GLU A 576 -12.35 -14.00 -17.53
CA GLU A 576 -12.08 -13.49 -16.18
C GLU A 576 -10.70 -12.83 -16.03
N GLY A 577 -9.74 -13.14 -16.90
CA GLY A 577 -8.37 -12.61 -16.88
C GLY A 577 -7.56 -13.07 -15.68
N ASP A 578 -6.62 -12.24 -15.20
CA ASP A 578 -5.73 -12.59 -14.08
C ASP A 578 -6.50 -12.67 -12.75
N LEU A 579 -6.53 -13.86 -12.14
CA LEU A 579 -7.14 -14.16 -10.85
C LEU A 579 -6.10 -14.32 -9.73
N SER A 580 -4.84 -14.01 -9.98
CA SER A 580 -3.73 -14.28 -9.06
C SER A 580 -3.86 -13.60 -7.69
N THR A 581 -4.61 -12.51 -7.65
CA THR A 581 -4.86 -11.74 -6.43
C THR A 581 -6.19 -12.05 -5.77
N LEU A 582 -7.03 -12.90 -6.38
CA LEU A 582 -8.34 -13.26 -5.84
C LEU A 582 -8.17 -13.96 -4.48
N GLU A 583 -8.99 -13.55 -3.51
CA GLU A 583 -9.15 -14.27 -2.26
C GLU A 583 -9.83 -15.61 -2.57
N ASN A 584 -9.21 -16.70 -2.20
CA ASN A 584 -9.85 -18.01 -2.28
C ASN A 584 -10.73 -18.17 -1.04
N ASP A 585 -11.99 -18.54 -1.23
CA ASP A 585 -12.93 -18.92 -0.17
C ASP A 585 -12.40 -20.07 0.68
#